data_22a9b514e1d681a683b1fb16b62fd7c1
#
_entry.id   22a9b514e1d681a683b1fb16b62fd7c1
#
_cell.length_a   1.000
_cell.length_b   1.000
_cell.length_c   1.000
_cell.angle_alpha   90.00
_cell.angle_beta   90.00
_cell.angle_gamma   90.00
#
_symmetry.space_group_name_H-M   'P 1'
#
loop_
_entity.id
_entity.type
_entity.pdbx_description
1 polymer ?
#
loop_
_entity_poly.entity_id
_entity_poly.type
_entity_poly.pdbx_seq_one_letter_code
_entity_poly.pdbx_strand_id
1 'polypeptide(L)'
;MKKVIFRILPAVILFVAAVVVLGGCEKRPVVAVPHEIDLIDTTKIIVFTHNPFKSDSAVIINSNDELKSYYPEAPSLDFAKGSLLITCGNTTYGVANISVRLTKKDDIHYNCNIDVKMYYTTFPEGWKKCYWASQKIDSKAKIEISINKHH
;
A
#
# COMPACT_ATOMS: atom_id res chain seq x y z
N MET A 1 -12.61 75.30 11.56
CA MET A 1 -11.80 74.08 11.47
C MET A 1 -12.44 72.94 12.27
N LYS A 2 -13.58 72.37 11.87
CA LYS A 2 -14.23 71.26 12.58
C LYS A 2 -15.14 70.43 11.66
N LYS A 3 -14.65 69.99 10.48
CA LYS A 3 -15.50 69.14 9.59
C LYS A 3 -14.71 68.07 8.83
N VAL A 4 -13.47 67.70 9.23
CA VAL A 4 -12.65 66.73 8.47
C VAL A 4 -12.51 65.38 9.18
N ILE A 5 -12.83 65.27 10.49
CA ILE A 5 -12.53 64.06 11.28
C ILE A 5 -13.62 62.96 11.16
N PHE A 6 -14.84 63.26 10.68
CA PHE A 6 -15.94 62.31 10.72
C PHE A 6 -16.12 61.41 9.44
N ARG A 7 -15.26 61.55 8.41
CA ARG A 7 -15.37 60.75 7.19
C ARG A 7 -14.34 59.62 7.07
N ILE A 8 -13.41 59.49 7.97
CA ILE A 8 -12.35 58.45 7.90
C ILE A 8 -12.72 57.21 8.77
N LEU A 9 -13.57 57.37 9.77
CA LEU A 9 -13.91 56.26 10.68
C LEU A 9 -14.67 55.07 10.06
N PRO A 10 -15.65 55.27 9.13
CA PRO A 10 -16.36 54.12 8.58
C PRO A 10 -15.53 53.30 7.59
N ALA A 11 -14.51 53.88 6.94
CA ALA A 11 -13.69 53.18 5.96
C ALA A 11 -12.68 52.20 6.65
N VAL A 12 -12.18 52.56 7.84
CA VAL A 12 -11.25 51.71 8.59
C VAL A 12 -11.95 50.49 9.23
N ILE A 13 -13.19 50.67 9.68
CA ILE A 13 -13.98 49.56 10.26
C ILE A 13 -14.36 48.55 9.21
N LEU A 14 -14.66 48.97 7.97
CA LEU A 14 -14.97 48.07 6.88
C LEU A 14 -13.77 47.25 6.41
N PHE A 15 -12.55 47.80 6.53
CA PHE A 15 -11.32 47.08 6.17
C PHE A 15 -10.90 46.01 7.20
N VAL A 16 -11.17 46.25 8.48
CA VAL A 16 -10.88 45.28 9.55
C VAL A 16 -11.88 44.11 9.50
N ALA A 17 -13.14 44.34 9.13
CA ALA A 17 -14.11 43.29 8.98
C ALA A 17 -13.86 42.37 7.77
N ALA A 18 -13.27 42.90 6.67
CA ALA A 18 -12.93 42.11 5.49
C ALA A 18 -11.72 41.19 5.68
N VAL A 19 -10.80 41.54 6.57
CA VAL A 19 -9.61 40.71 6.87
C VAL A 19 -9.94 39.49 7.74
N VAL A 20 -10.98 39.57 8.58
CA VAL A 20 -11.38 38.46 9.46
C VAL A 20 -12.14 37.35 8.72
N VAL A 21 -12.76 37.67 7.56
CA VAL A 21 -13.51 36.66 6.77
C VAL A 21 -12.62 35.88 5.80
N LEU A 22 -11.38 36.34 5.51
CA LEU A 22 -10.42 35.61 4.66
C LEU A 22 -9.44 34.75 5.47
N GLY A 23 -9.58 34.72 6.79
CA GLY A 23 -8.76 33.91 7.70
C GLY A 23 -9.29 32.50 7.83
N GLY A 24 -8.76 31.58 7.03
CA GLY A 24 -8.62 30.19 7.43
C GLY A 24 -9.78 29.25 7.16
N CYS A 25 -9.99 28.88 5.91
CA CYS A 25 -10.18 27.47 5.66
C CYS A 25 -8.81 26.78 5.75
N GLU A 26 -8.28 26.58 6.94
CA GLU A 26 -7.29 25.53 7.15
C GLU A 26 -7.97 24.22 6.75
N LYS A 27 -7.65 23.71 5.55
CA LYS A 27 -7.90 22.32 5.19
C LYS A 27 -7.16 21.50 6.24
N ARG A 28 -7.86 21.05 7.27
CA ARG A 28 -7.30 20.05 8.18
C ARG A 28 -6.76 18.94 7.29
N PRO A 29 -5.50 18.52 7.43
CA PRO A 29 -5.00 17.41 6.67
C PRO A 29 -5.94 16.24 6.92
N VAL A 30 -6.53 15.71 5.85
CA VAL A 30 -7.34 14.49 5.93
C VAL A 30 -6.36 13.40 6.35
N VAL A 31 -6.38 13.04 7.62
CA VAL A 31 -5.60 11.91 8.12
C VAL A 31 -6.18 10.68 7.43
N ALA A 32 -5.43 10.12 6.49
CA ALA A 32 -5.82 8.89 5.81
C ALA A 32 -6.00 7.80 6.89
N VAL A 33 -7.19 7.25 7.01
CA VAL A 33 -7.43 6.13 7.92
C VAL A 33 -6.85 4.88 7.26
N PRO A 34 -5.90 4.18 7.92
CA PRO A 34 -5.37 2.94 7.40
C PRO A 34 -6.51 1.93 7.16
N HIS A 35 -6.54 1.29 6.00
CA HIS A 35 -7.51 0.26 5.70
C HIS A 35 -6.83 -0.98 5.11
N GLU A 36 -7.36 -2.15 5.45
CA GLU A 36 -6.89 -3.44 4.95
C GLU A 36 -7.37 -3.64 3.51
N ILE A 37 -6.50 -4.19 2.67
CA ILE A 37 -6.80 -4.53 1.28
C ILE A 37 -7.18 -6.00 1.20
N ASP A 38 -8.32 -6.29 0.57
CA ASP A 38 -8.75 -7.65 0.34
C ASP A 38 -7.78 -8.37 -0.59
N LEU A 39 -7.23 -9.48 -0.12
CA LEU A 39 -6.29 -10.34 -0.82
C LEU A 39 -6.92 -11.71 -1.09
N ILE A 40 -6.94 -12.09 -2.35
CA ILE A 40 -7.41 -13.42 -2.79
C ILE A 40 -6.19 -14.27 -3.10
N ASP A 41 -6.01 -15.41 -2.42
CA ASP A 41 -4.90 -16.33 -2.69
C ASP A 41 -5.03 -16.93 -4.09
N THR A 42 -4.11 -16.59 -4.97
CA THR A 42 -4.01 -17.04 -6.35
C THR A 42 -2.76 -17.89 -6.60
N THR A 43 -2.10 -18.36 -5.55
CA THR A 43 -0.85 -19.14 -5.61
C THR A 43 -0.95 -20.36 -6.52
N LYS A 44 -2.13 -20.99 -6.58
CA LYS A 44 -2.37 -22.17 -7.42
C LYS A 44 -2.56 -21.85 -8.92
N ILE A 45 -2.83 -20.59 -9.26
CA ILE A 45 -3.11 -20.16 -10.64
C ILE A 45 -1.80 -19.86 -11.37
N ILE A 46 -0.78 -19.36 -10.66
CA ILE A 46 0.49 -18.98 -11.25
C ILE A 46 1.51 -20.08 -11.00
N VAL A 47 1.97 -20.70 -12.09
CA VAL A 47 3.03 -21.71 -12.00
C VAL A 47 4.38 -21.00 -11.83
N PHE A 48 4.99 -21.22 -10.68
CA PHE A 48 6.30 -20.66 -10.34
C PHE A 48 7.41 -21.63 -10.73
N THR A 49 8.01 -21.44 -11.88
CA THR A 49 9.13 -22.28 -12.35
C THR A 49 10.45 -21.93 -11.66
N HIS A 50 10.60 -20.69 -11.21
CA HIS A 50 11.79 -20.20 -10.49
C HIS A 50 11.40 -19.04 -9.59
N ASN A 51 12.33 -18.54 -8.75
CA ASN A 51 12.13 -17.35 -7.94
C ASN A 51 13.06 -16.22 -8.41
N PRO A 52 12.57 -15.23 -9.18
CA PRO A 52 13.38 -14.11 -9.62
C PRO A 52 13.59 -13.05 -8.52
N PHE A 53 12.86 -13.14 -7.41
CA PHE A 53 12.89 -12.14 -6.35
C PHE A 53 13.86 -12.52 -5.23
N LYS A 54 14.32 -11.50 -4.50
CA LYS A 54 15.10 -11.70 -3.29
C LYS A 54 14.26 -12.44 -2.24
N SER A 55 14.93 -13.24 -1.39
CA SER A 55 14.26 -13.81 -0.22
C SER A 55 13.70 -12.70 0.68
N ASP A 56 12.62 -13.02 1.39
CA ASP A 56 11.96 -12.12 2.32
C ASP A 56 11.54 -10.80 1.64
N SER A 57 10.84 -10.92 0.50
CA SER A 57 10.38 -9.80 -0.30
C SER A 57 8.88 -9.86 -0.62
N ALA A 58 8.33 -8.70 -0.95
CA ALA A 58 7.01 -8.53 -1.52
C ALA A 58 7.10 -7.62 -2.75
N VAL A 59 6.46 -8.03 -3.84
CA VAL A 59 6.51 -7.33 -5.13
C VAL A 59 5.08 -7.15 -5.63
N ILE A 60 4.76 -5.94 -6.09
CA ILE A 60 3.49 -5.63 -6.77
C ILE A 60 3.73 -5.70 -8.28
N ILE A 61 2.86 -6.43 -8.96
CA ILE A 61 2.82 -6.51 -10.42
C ILE A 61 1.51 -5.87 -10.90
N ASN A 62 1.59 -5.05 -11.91
CA ASN A 62 0.51 -4.20 -12.38
C ASN A 62 0.13 -4.38 -13.85
N SER A 63 0.82 -5.26 -14.58
CA SER A 63 0.54 -5.55 -15.99
C SER A 63 0.87 -6.99 -16.36
N ASN A 64 0.27 -7.47 -17.44
CA ASN A 64 0.59 -8.78 -17.99
C ASN A 64 2.01 -8.86 -18.56
N ASP A 65 2.52 -7.77 -19.13
CA ASP A 65 3.88 -7.74 -19.65
C ASP A 65 4.90 -7.88 -18.52
N GLU A 66 4.69 -7.19 -17.42
CA GLU A 66 5.51 -7.32 -16.22
C GLU A 66 5.41 -8.75 -15.65
N LEU A 67 4.21 -9.31 -15.52
CA LEU A 67 4.00 -10.68 -15.02
C LEU A 67 4.73 -11.70 -15.92
N LYS A 68 4.60 -11.60 -17.24
CA LYS A 68 5.22 -12.51 -18.19
C LYS A 68 6.73 -12.34 -18.28
N SER A 69 7.27 -11.18 -17.94
CA SER A 69 8.73 -10.99 -17.85
C SER A 69 9.36 -11.86 -16.76
N TYR A 70 8.62 -12.13 -15.67
CA TYR A 70 9.05 -13.02 -14.59
C TYR A 70 8.58 -14.47 -14.79
N TYR A 71 7.37 -14.66 -15.31
CA TYR A 71 6.72 -15.95 -15.49
C TYR A 71 6.06 -16.03 -16.86
N PRO A 72 6.79 -16.44 -17.91
CA PRO A 72 6.31 -16.44 -19.30
C PRO A 72 5.01 -17.23 -19.49
N GLU A 73 4.82 -18.32 -18.75
CA GLU A 73 3.65 -19.19 -18.82
C GLU A 73 2.47 -18.73 -17.94
N ALA A 74 2.60 -17.58 -17.26
CA ALA A 74 1.51 -17.09 -16.42
C ALA A 74 0.28 -16.72 -17.27
N PRO A 75 -0.93 -17.00 -16.77
CA PRO A 75 -2.16 -16.61 -17.44
C PRO A 75 -2.29 -15.09 -17.48
N SER A 76 -3.03 -14.58 -18.46
CA SER A 76 -3.37 -13.16 -18.50
C SER A 76 -4.42 -12.82 -17.42
N LEU A 77 -4.17 -11.74 -16.70
CA LEU A 77 -5.03 -11.24 -15.61
C LEU A 77 -5.62 -9.87 -15.99
N ASP A 78 -6.75 -9.51 -15.39
CA ASP A 78 -7.41 -8.22 -15.63
C ASP A 78 -6.84 -7.13 -14.70
N PHE A 79 -5.64 -6.67 -14.99
CA PHE A 79 -4.96 -5.64 -14.22
C PHE A 79 -5.63 -4.24 -14.23
N ALA A 80 -6.73 -4.07 -14.95
CA ALA A 80 -7.56 -2.86 -14.81
C ALA A 80 -8.30 -2.83 -13.48
N LYS A 81 -8.61 -4.00 -12.89
CA LYS A 81 -9.42 -4.15 -11.67
C LYS A 81 -8.60 -4.33 -10.40
N GLY A 82 -7.32 -4.64 -10.50
CA GLY A 82 -6.51 -4.96 -9.32
C GLY A 82 -5.03 -5.03 -9.60
N SER A 83 -4.29 -5.52 -8.62
CA SER A 83 -2.85 -5.75 -8.69
C SER A 83 -2.50 -7.12 -8.16
N LEU A 84 -1.38 -7.68 -8.60
CA LEU A 84 -0.88 -8.93 -8.08
C LEU A 84 0.22 -8.66 -7.06
N LEU A 85 0.08 -9.20 -5.86
CA LEU A 85 1.10 -9.19 -4.81
C LEU A 85 1.77 -10.55 -4.78
N ILE A 86 3.08 -10.60 -5.01
CA ILE A 86 3.89 -11.81 -4.86
C ILE A 86 4.78 -11.62 -3.64
N THR A 87 4.71 -12.57 -2.71
CA THR A 87 5.57 -12.61 -1.51
C THR A 87 6.37 -13.90 -1.50
N CYS A 88 7.60 -13.82 -1.06
CA CYS A 88 8.48 -14.99 -0.95
C CYS A 88 9.49 -14.84 0.18
N GLY A 89 10.00 -15.96 0.63
CA GLY A 89 11.02 -16.00 1.67
C GLY A 89 11.56 -17.41 1.92
N ASN A 90 12.45 -17.49 2.89
CA ASN A 90 13.03 -18.74 3.34
C ASN A 90 12.86 -18.88 4.85
N THR A 91 12.78 -20.12 5.31
CA THR A 91 12.79 -20.50 6.72
C THR A 91 13.89 -21.52 6.98
N THR A 92 14.32 -21.61 8.22
CA THR A 92 15.24 -22.68 8.66
C THR A 92 14.52 -23.99 8.93
N TYR A 93 13.21 -23.99 8.93
CA TYR A 93 12.33 -25.13 9.21
C TYR A 93 11.26 -25.25 8.10
N GLY A 94 10.44 -26.28 8.18
CA GLY A 94 9.32 -26.45 7.24
C GLY A 94 8.24 -25.39 7.44
N VAL A 95 7.47 -25.11 6.40
CA VAL A 95 6.40 -24.12 6.39
C VAL A 95 5.05 -24.82 6.54
N ALA A 96 4.36 -24.57 7.65
CA ALA A 96 3.02 -25.09 7.90
C ALA A 96 1.93 -24.22 7.28
N ASN A 97 2.06 -22.91 7.42
CA ASN A 97 1.09 -21.94 6.88
C ASN A 97 1.76 -20.58 6.65
N ILE A 98 1.20 -19.83 5.70
CA ILE A 98 1.56 -18.43 5.44
C ILE A 98 0.29 -17.63 5.35
N SER A 99 0.19 -16.56 6.12
CA SER A 99 -0.84 -15.56 5.97
C SER A 99 -0.22 -14.21 5.65
N VAL A 100 -0.88 -13.45 4.77
CA VAL A 100 -0.42 -12.14 4.32
C VAL A 100 -1.54 -11.14 4.52
N ARG A 101 -1.20 -9.99 5.09
CA ARG A 101 -2.09 -8.85 5.25
C ARG A 101 -1.43 -7.62 4.64
N LEU A 102 -2.15 -6.94 3.75
CA LEU A 102 -1.72 -5.70 3.14
C LEU A 102 -2.60 -4.56 3.63
N THR A 103 -2.00 -3.55 4.23
CA THR A 103 -2.71 -2.38 4.76
C THR A 103 -2.21 -1.13 4.05
N LYS A 104 -3.12 -0.36 3.47
CA LYS A 104 -2.84 0.95 2.91
C LYS A 104 -2.79 1.97 4.05
N LYS A 105 -1.67 2.70 4.19
CA LYS A 105 -1.51 3.80 5.17
C LYS A 105 -1.92 5.14 4.58
N ASP A 106 -1.51 5.40 3.34
CA ASP A 106 -1.84 6.58 2.56
C ASP A 106 -1.80 6.24 1.05
N ASP A 107 -1.74 7.25 0.18
CA ASP A 107 -1.85 7.02 -1.27
C ASP A 107 -0.77 6.13 -1.85
N ILE A 108 0.44 6.16 -1.29
CA ILE A 108 1.59 5.41 -1.81
C ILE A 108 2.27 4.52 -0.77
N HIS A 109 1.93 4.59 0.52
CA HIS A 109 2.56 3.79 1.56
C HIS A 109 1.67 2.64 2.00
N TYR A 110 2.24 1.44 2.00
CA TYR A 110 1.59 0.19 2.37
C TYR A 110 2.43 -0.59 3.37
N ASN A 111 1.76 -1.26 4.32
CA ASN A 111 2.38 -2.27 5.17
C ASN A 111 1.97 -3.65 4.69
N CYS A 112 2.95 -4.51 4.42
CA CYS A 112 2.76 -5.92 4.12
C CYS A 112 3.24 -6.74 5.32
N ASN A 113 2.31 -7.24 6.11
CA ASN A 113 2.60 -8.13 7.23
C ASN A 113 2.47 -9.58 6.76
N ILE A 114 3.54 -10.35 6.90
CA ILE A 114 3.62 -11.74 6.51
C ILE A 114 3.85 -12.55 7.77
N ASP A 115 2.93 -13.45 8.08
CA ASP A 115 3.00 -14.35 9.21
C ASP A 115 3.26 -15.77 8.71
N VAL A 116 4.40 -16.34 9.11
CA VAL A 116 4.89 -17.67 8.67
C VAL A 116 4.88 -18.61 9.85
N LYS A 117 3.90 -19.51 9.87
CA LYS A 117 3.87 -20.61 10.83
C LYS A 117 4.76 -21.73 10.35
N MET A 118 5.74 -22.10 11.17
CA MET A 118 6.71 -23.15 10.88
C MET A 118 6.39 -24.45 11.63
N TYR A 119 6.96 -25.56 11.16
CA TYR A 119 7.02 -26.83 11.90
C TYR A 119 8.45 -27.38 11.84
N TYR A 120 8.81 -28.15 12.83
CA TYR A 120 10.20 -28.66 12.94
C TYR A 120 10.50 -29.64 11.82
N THR A 121 11.53 -29.34 11.03
CA THR A 121 12.16 -30.22 10.05
C THR A 121 13.65 -30.08 10.12
N THR A 122 14.37 -31.00 9.48
CA THR A 122 15.82 -30.95 9.36
C THR A 122 16.33 -30.12 8.18
N PHE A 123 15.41 -29.65 7.33
CA PHE A 123 15.78 -28.92 6.11
C PHE A 123 15.09 -27.55 6.06
N PRO A 124 15.82 -26.53 5.63
CA PRO A 124 15.23 -25.22 5.33
C PRO A 124 14.25 -25.32 4.17
N GLU A 125 13.19 -24.53 4.21
CA GLU A 125 12.17 -24.46 3.17
C GLU A 125 12.00 -23.04 2.66
N GLY A 126 12.00 -22.90 1.32
CA GLY A 126 11.60 -21.66 0.67
C GLY A 126 10.09 -21.64 0.46
N TRP A 127 9.50 -20.48 0.57
CA TRP A 127 8.08 -20.30 0.33
C TRP A 127 7.81 -19.16 -0.66
N LYS A 128 6.67 -19.27 -1.35
CA LYS A 128 6.16 -18.28 -2.28
C LYS A 128 4.65 -18.28 -2.24
N LYS A 129 4.07 -17.09 -2.18
CA LYS A 129 2.63 -16.87 -2.22
C LYS A 129 2.28 -15.76 -3.18
N CYS A 130 1.15 -15.92 -3.83
CA CYS A 130 0.62 -14.97 -4.79
C CYS A 130 -0.80 -14.60 -4.43
N TYR A 131 -1.08 -13.31 -4.36
CA TYR A 131 -2.38 -12.77 -3.98
C TYR A 131 -2.86 -11.76 -5.00
N TRP A 132 -4.12 -11.87 -5.38
CA TRP A 132 -4.80 -10.82 -6.12
C TRP A 132 -5.35 -9.79 -5.14
N ALA A 133 -4.86 -8.55 -5.23
CA ALA A 133 -5.43 -7.41 -4.52
C ALA A 133 -6.65 -6.90 -5.28
N SER A 134 -7.80 -6.79 -4.60
CA SER A 134 -9.09 -6.40 -5.18
C SER A 134 -9.15 -4.95 -5.65
N GLN A 135 -8.09 -4.19 -5.45
CA GLN A 135 -7.92 -2.81 -5.91
C GLN A 135 -6.55 -2.59 -6.56
N LYS A 136 -6.51 -1.62 -7.46
CA LYS A 136 -5.25 -1.22 -8.10
C LYS A 136 -4.33 -0.55 -7.09
N ILE A 137 -3.10 -1.04 -7.03
CA ILE A 137 -2.02 -0.46 -6.21
C ILE A 137 -1.16 0.39 -7.15
N ASP A 138 -0.83 1.62 -6.74
CA ASP A 138 0.00 2.50 -7.55
C ASP A 138 1.37 1.87 -7.82
N SER A 139 1.90 2.03 -9.04
CA SER A 139 3.25 1.55 -9.39
C SER A 139 4.37 2.23 -8.59
N LYS A 140 4.08 3.39 -7.99
CA LYS A 140 5.00 4.10 -7.08
C LYS A 140 4.83 3.70 -5.63
N ALA A 141 4.00 2.68 -5.34
CA ALA A 141 3.75 2.23 -3.98
C ALA A 141 5.05 1.83 -3.27
N LYS A 142 5.18 2.31 -2.05
CA LYS A 142 6.27 1.95 -1.12
C LYS A 142 5.71 0.93 -0.14
N ILE A 143 6.26 -0.28 -0.18
CA ILE A 143 5.80 -1.39 0.66
C ILE A 143 6.82 -1.60 1.77
N GLU A 144 6.38 -1.38 2.99
CA GLU A 144 7.11 -1.78 4.20
C GLU A 144 6.73 -3.20 4.54
N ILE A 145 7.72 -4.09 4.62
CA ILE A 145 7.52 -5.51 4.83
C ILE A 145 7.89 -5.86 6.27
N SER A 146 6.99 -6.55 6.95
CA SER A 146 7.23 -7.16 8.26
C SER A 146 6.95 -8.65 8.19
N ILE A 147 7.94 -9.48 8.54
CA ILE A 147 7.82 -10.93 8.50
C ILE A 147 7.98 -11.48 9.91
N ASN A 148 6.93 -12.14 10.39
CA ASN A 148 6.93 -12.85 11.66
C ASN A 148 7.02 -14.35 11.39
N LYS A 149 8.09 -15.00 11.88
CA LYS A 149 8.34 -16.44 11.75
C LYS A 149 8.22 -17.09 13.12
N HIS A 150 7.29 -18.04 13.29
CA HIS A 150 7.02 -18.68 14.58
C HIS A 150 6.62 -20.17 14.41
N HIS A 151 6.68 -20.92 15.52
CA HIS A 151 6.26 -22.33 15.60
C HIS A 151 4.84 -22.51 16.10
#